data_40feca791420a4ecabc27fc6db0da8a2
#
_entry.id   40feca791420a4ecabc27fc6db0da8a2
#
_cell.length_a   1.000
_cell.length_b   1.000
_cell.length_c   1.000
_cell.angle_alpha   90.00
_cell.angle_beta   90.00
_cell.angle_gamma   90.00
#
_symmetry.space_group_name_H-M   'P 1'
#
loop_
_entity.id
_entity.type
_entity.pdbx_description
1 polymer ?
#
loop_
_entity_poly.entity_id
_entity_poly.type
_entity_poly.pdbx_seq_one_letter_code
_entity_poly.pdbx_strand_id
1 'polypeptide(L)'
;MSLTWRGGDEAAASLEAAVALVAGSLSYLRAEVGPRPTVATGEPVREDAWVGGGDLLASPIWLAKTMRDTGRQLGTEDPVVAASLFVQNYAYRVFTLAVASVTVAGVLPDSSPATMAVSMRRGRPSSIAYLDARVATLDPAALRHDSGLGEDVVDELLLVVTTHLSALVGSVLATTRVGQRLLWGNIAASCAVAFRTLEGVLGPWVRPLGESFLERSPSNMRGLGSYLLVERGARHGWFFERTTCCLYDRLPDAVRCADCSRTPRDERRDAYWRSLGDV
;
A
#
# COMPACT_ATOMS: atom_id res chain seq x y z
N MET A 1 10.83 20.42 -9.45
CA MET A 1 11.18 19.95 -10.83
C MET A 1 10.25 18.81 -11.15
N SER A 2 9.57 18.75 -12.28
CA SER A 2 8.65 17.65 -12.60
C SER A 2 9.45 16.43 -13.05
N LEU A 3 9.12 15.24 -12.52
CA LEU A 3 9.75 13.99 -12.95
C LEU A 3 9.44 13.69 -14.43
N THR A 4 10.43 13.18 -15.14
CA THR A 4 10.28 12.85 -16.57
C THR A 4 9.88 11.39 -16.74
N TRP A 5 8.71 11.15 -17.33
CA TRP A 5 8.17 9.82 -17.56
C TRP A 5 8.63 9.26 -18.92
N ARG A 6 9.00 7.99 -18.92
CA ARG A 6 9.42 7.23 -20.11
C ARG A 6 8.65 5.92 -20.19
N GLY A 7 8.48 5.42 -21.43
CA GLY A 7 7.88 4.11 -21.70
C GLY A 7 8.77 3.28 -22.63
N GLY A 8 8.29 2.10 -23.04
CA GLY A 8 8.99 1.20 -23.95
C GLY A 8 9.98 0.26 -23.26
N ASP A 9 10.82 -0.41 -24.07
CA ASP A 9 11.67 -1.51 -23.60
C ASP A 9 12.69 -1.09 -22.53
N GLU A 10 13.25 0.12 -22.64
CA GLU A 10 14.18 0.65 -21.64
C GLU A 10 13.50 0.88 -20.28
N ALA A 11 12.27 1.37 -20.30
CA ALA A 11 11.46 1.54 -19.10
C ALA A 11 11.10 0.18 -18.48
N ALA A 12 10.77 -0.80 -19.30
CA ALA A 12 10.48 -2.17 -18.85
C ALA A 12 11.70 -2.80 -18.19
N ALA A 13 12.87 -2.73 -18.82
CA ALA A 13 14.11 -3.25 -18.25
C ALA A 13 14.49 -2.56 -16.92
N SER A 14 14.31 -1.23 -16.85
CA SER A 14 14.55 -0.47 -15.61
C SER A 14 13.60 -0.90 -14.49
N LEU A 15 12.33 -1.12 -14.81
CA LEU A 15 11.33 -1.54 -13.83
C LEU A 15 11.54 -3.01 -13.39
N GLU A 16 11.94 -3.91 -14.29
CA GLU A 16 12.29 -5.29 -13.95
C GLU A 16 13.46 -5.34 -12.96
N ALA A 17 14.51 -4.56 -13.21
CA ALA A 17 15.64 -4.44 -12.30
C ALA A 17 15.21 -3.88 -10.94
N ALA A 18 14.35 -2.85 -10.90
CA ALA A 18 13.83 -2.27 -9.68
C ALA A 18 13.00 -3.28 -8.88
N VAL A 19 12.10 -4.01 -9.53
CA VAL A 19 11.27 -5.05 -8.90
C VAL A 19 12.13 -6.17 -8.32
N ALA A 20 13.21 -6.58 -9.00
CA ALA A 20 14.14 -7.57 -8.49
C ALA A 20 14.88 -7.10 -7.22
N LEU A 21 15.32 -5.84 -7.19
CA LEU A 21 15.93 -5.22 -6.01
C LEU A 21 14.94 -5.12 -4.83
N VAL A 22 13.71 -4.72 -5.11
CA VAL A 22 12.64 -4.67 -4.10
C VAL A 22 12.35 -6.06 -3.54
N ALA A 23 12.26 -7.09 -4.38
CA ALA A 23 12.04 -8.47 -3.94
C ALA A 23 13.21 -9.01 -3.09
N GLY A 24 14.45 -8.59 -3.37
CA GLY A 24 15.62 -8.89 -2.55
C GLY A 24 15.56 -8.25 -1.15
N SER A 25 15.01 -7.06 -1.06
CA SER A 25 14.87 -6.31 0.21
C SER A 25 13.59 -6.66 0.98
N LEU A 26 12.49 -6.95 0.27
CA LEU A 26 11.15 -7.19 0.79
C LEU A 26 10.55 -8.44 0.13
N SER A 27 11.04 -9.62 0.51
CA SER A 27 10.76 -10.91 -0.15
C SER A 27 9.27 -11.30 -0.23
N TYR A 28 8.40 -10.70 0.59
CA TYR A 28 6.95 -10.90 0.57
C TYR A 28 6.22 -10.02 -0.47
N LEU A 29 6.89 -9.01 -1.04
CA LEU A 29 6.38 -8.23 -2.16
C LEU A 29 6.76 -8.93 -3.46
N ARG A 30 5.75 -9.22 -4.25
CA ARG A 30 5.91 -9.83 -5.56
C ARG A 30 5.34 -8.93 -6.62
N ALA A 31 6.16 -8.59 -7.60
CA ALA A 31 5.73 -7.89 -8.79
C ALA A 31 6.35 -8.52 -10.03
N GLU A 32 5.68 -8.32 -11.15
CA GLU A 32 6.12 -8.77 -12.47
C GLU A 32 5.98 -7.60 -13.44
N VAL A 33 6.74 -7.63 -14.53
CA VAL A 33 6.71 -6.59 -15.56
C VAL A 33 6.38 -7.24 -16.91
N GLY A 34 5.61 -6.53 -17.72
CA GLY A 34 5.20 -6.94 -19.06
C GLY A 34 3.80 -7.51 -19.14
N PRO A 35 3.32 -7.73 -20.39
CA PRO A 35 1.96 -8.19 -20.66
C PRO A 35 1.65 -9.51 -19.97
N ARG A 36 0.44 -9.61 -19.42
CA ARG A 36 -0.08 -10.83 -18.79
C ARG A 36 -1.49 -11.11 -19.32
N PRO A 37 -1.85 -12.38 -19.54
CA PRO A 37 -3.23 -12.72 -19.83
C PRO A 37 -4.10 -12.41 -18.60
N THR A 38 -4.95 -11.41 -18.73
CA THR A 38 -5.93 -11.08 -17.69
C THR A 38 -7.25 -11.79 -17.99
N VAL A 39 -7.97 -12.12 -16.91
CA VAL A 39 -9.32 -12.67 -17.04
C VAL A 39 -10.25 -11.59 -17.58
N ALA A 40 -11.06 -11.91 -18.59
CA ALA A 40 -12.02 -10.98 -19.15
C ALA A 40 -13.17 -10.69 -18.17
N THR A 41 -13.73 -9.47 -18.24
CA THR A 41 -14.86 -9.07 -17.40
C THR A 41 -16.03 -10.00 -17.58
N GLY A 42 -16.53 -10.57 -16.46
CA GLY A 42 -17.62 -11.54 -16.45
C GLY A 42 -17.18 -13.01 -16.34
N GLU A 43 -15.92 -13.32 -16.57
CA GLU A 43 -15.40 -14.67 -16.35
C GLU A 43 -15.11 -14.94 -14.86
N PRO A 44 -15.16 -16.21 -14.42
CA PRO A 44 -14.81 -16.55 -13.05
C PRO A 44 -13.32 -16.36 -12.81
N VAL A 45 -12.97 -15.54 -11.81
CA VAL A 45 -11.58 -15.38 -11.36
C VAL A 45 -11.12 -16.69 -10.72
N ARG A 46 -10.18 -17.37 -11.36
CA ARG A 46 -9.52 -18.57 -10.84
C ARG A 46 -8.43 -18.20 -9.84
N GLU A 47 -7.99 -19.16 -9.06
CA GLU A 47 -6.82 -18.99 -8.18
C GLU A 47 -5.59 -18.64 -9.03
N ASP A 48 -4.80 -17.67 -8.56
CA ASP A 48 -3.62 -17.12 -9.24
C ASP A 48 -3.88 -16.43 -10.60
N ALA A 49 -5.16 -16.22 -10.98
CA ALA A 49 -5.49 -15.45 -12.17
C ALA A 49 -5.10 -13.96 -12.01
N TRP A 50 -4.67 -13.37 -13.10
CA TRP A 50 -4.44 -11.93 -13.20
C TRP A 50 -5.73 -11.21 -13.57
N VAL A 51 -6.06 -10.16 -12.83
CA VAL A 51 -7.21 -9.29 -13.10
C VAL A 51 -6.68 -7.90 -13.38
N GLY A 52 -7.06 -7.30 -14.50
CA GLY A 52 -6.71 -5.91 -14.80
C GLY A 52 -7.22 -4.99 -13.68
N GLY A 53 -6.37 -4.06 -13.22
CA GLY A 53 -6.75 -3.17 -12.13
C GLY A 53 -7.96 -2.30 -12.50
N GLY A 54 -7.98 -1.77 -13.72
CA GLY A 54 -9.13 -1.04 -14.26
C GLY A 54 -10.40 -1.87 -14.31
N ASP A 55 -10.32 -3.12 -14.80
CA ASP A 55 -11.45 -4.03 -14.90
C ASP A 55 -12.01 -4.42 -13.52
N LEU A 56 -11.12 -4.69 -12.55
CA LEU A 56 -11.51 -4.98 -11.17
C LEU A 56 -12.30 -3.83 -10.55
N LEU A 57 -11.82 -2.61 -10.72
CA LEU A 57 -12.44 -1.41 -10.15
C LEU A 57 -13.71 -1.00 -10.89
N ALA A 58 -13.81 -1.28 -12.19
CA ALA A 58 -15.00 -0.99 -12.98
C ALA A 58 -16.12 -2.04 -12.81
N SER A 59 -15.84 -3.22 -12.26
CA SER A 59 -16.81 -4.31 -12.13
C SER A 59 -17.30 -4.50 -10.69
N PRO A 60 -18.49 -4.00 -10.31
CA PRO A 60 -19.06 -4.23 -8.98
C PRO A 60 -19.22 -5.73 -8.66
N ILE A 61 -19.51 -6.55 -9.65
CA ILE A 61 -19.71 -8.01 -9.49
C ILE A 61 -18.38 -8.66 -9.10
N TRP A 62 -17.30 -8.36 -9.81
CA TRP A 62 -15.97 -8.90 -9.50
C TRP A 62 -15.46 -8.41 -8.15
N LEU A 63 -15.61 -7.13 -7.89
CA LEU A 63 -15.19 -6.54 -6.63
C LEU A 63 -15.95 -7.17 -5.44
N ALA A 64 -17.27 -7.30 -5.56
CA ALA A 64 -18.09 -7.97 -4.53
C ALA A 64 -17.68 -9.44 -4.33
N LYS A 65 -17.41 -10.17 -5.43
CA LYS A 65 -16.92 -11.55 -5.35
C LYS A 65 -15.57 -11.61 -4.64
N THR A 66 -14.62 -10.78 -5.05
CA THR A 66 -13.28 -10.75 -4.49
C THR A 66 -13.30 -10.42 -2.98
N MET A 67 -14.13 -9.46 -2.56
CA MET A 67 -14.30 -9.14 -1.14
C MET A 67 -14.93 -10.31 -0.36
N ARG A 68 -15.93 -11.01 -0.92
CA ARG A 68 -16.48 -12.22 -0.29
C ARG A 68 -15.44 -13.33 -0.15
N ASP A 69 -14.63 -13.55 -1.18
CA ASP A 69 -13.57 -14.57 -1.14
C ASP A 69 -12.50 -14.20 -0.10
N THR A 70 -12.17 -12.91 0.04
CA THR A 70 -11.36 -12.38 1.14
C THR A 70 -11.99 -12.69 2.50
N GLY A 71 -13.28 -12.45 2.66
CA GLY A 71 -14.01 -12.75 3.90
C GLY A 71 -13.94 -14.24 4.26
N ARG A 72 -14.23 -15.13 3.31
CA ARG A 72 -14.13 -16.57 3.52
C ARG A 72 -12.73 -17.02 3.94
N GLN A 73 -11.70 -16.49 3.29
CA GLN A 73 -10.30 -16.77 3.65
C GLN A 73 -9.95 -16.30 5.08
N LEU A 74 -10.60 -15.24 5.54
CA LEU A 74 -10.38 -14.66 6.88
C LEU A 74 -11.36 -15.24 7.93
N GLY A 75 -12.23 -16.15 7.55
CA GLY A 75 -13.20 -16.77 8.46
C GLY A 75 -14.36 -15.83 8.86
N THR A 76 -14.73 -14.87 8.00
CA THR A 76 -15.83 -13.94 8.26
C THR A 76 -16.84 -13.90 7.10
N GLU A 77 -18.12 -13.81 7.44
CA GLU A 77 -19.21 -13.53 6.50
C GLU A 77 -19.64 -12.05 6.52
N ASP A 78 -19.09 -11.23 7.44
CA ASP A 78 -19.38 -9.80 7.51
C ASP A 78 -18.77 -9.07 6.29
N PRO A 79 -19.60 -8.56 5.35
CA PRO A 79 -19.11 -7.93 4.14
C PRO A 79 -18.36 -6.62 4.43
N VAL A 80 -18.62 -5.96 5.56
CA VAL A 80 -17.95 -4.73 5.97
C VAL A 80 -16.53 -5.04 6.44
N VAL A 81 -16.34 -6.12 7.20
CA VAL A 81 -15.01 -6.59 7.62
C VAL A 81 -14.20 -7.04 6.41
N ALA A 82 -14.81 -7.84 5.53
CA ALA A 82 -14.17 -8.33 4.31
C ALA A 82 -13.71 -7.19 3.40
N ALA A 83 -14.57 -6.20 3.15
CA ALA A 83 -14.24 -5.01 2.35
C ALA A 83 -13.12 -4.17 2.99
N SER A 84 -13.18 -3.97 4.29
CA SER A 84 -12.17 -3.22 5.05
C SER A 84 -10.78 -3.82 4.88
N LEU A 85 -10.66 -5.13 5.09
CA LEU A 85 -9.38 -5.84 5.06
C LEU A 85 -8.88 -6.07 3.62
N PHE A 86 -9.79 -6.21 2.66
CA PHE A 86 -9.45 -6.22 1.24
C PHE A 86 -8.78 -4.89 0.83
N VAL A 87 -9.41 -3.75 1.13
CA VAL A 87 -8.86 -2.41 0.80
C VAL A 87 -7.51 -2.20 1.47
N GLN A 88 -7.36 -2.57 2.72
CA GLN A 88 -6.08 -2.45 3.44
C GLN A 88 -4.97 -3.25 2.75
N ASN A 89 -5.23 -4.51 2.39
CA ASN A 89 -4.24 -5.37 1.74
C ASN A 89 -3.91 -4.89 0.32
N TYR A 90 -4.92 -4.50 -0.45
CA TYR A 90 -4.76 -3.96 -1.80
C TYR A 90 -3.91 -2.69 -1.79
N ALA A 91 -4.28 -1.70 -0.98
CA ALA A 91 -3.58 -0.43 -0.86
C ALA A 91 -2.12 -0.64 -0.42
N TYR A 92 -1.89 -1.52 0.54
CA TYR A 92 -0.54 -1.85 1.00
C TYR A 92 0.35 -2.36 -0.13
N ARG A 93 -0.14 -3.29 -0.96
CA ARG A 93 0.65 -3.85 -2.06
C ARG A 93 0.96 -2.84 -3.15
N VAL A 94 -0.06 -2.13 -3.62
CA VAL A 94 0.09 -1.13 -4.69
C VAL A 94 1.04 -0.01 -4.23
N PHE A 95 0.80 0.55 -3.06
CA PHE A 95 1.58 1.68 -2.57
C PHE A 95 3.00 1.29 -2.17
N THR A 96 3.18 0.13 -1.50
CA THR A 96 4.52 -0.29 -1.07
C THR A 96 5.42 -0.57 -2.27
N LEU A 97 4.89 -1.16 -3.35
CA LEU A 97 5.68 -1.37 -4.56
C LEU A 97 6.13 -0.05 -5.20
N ALA A 98 5.23 0.94 -5.28
CA ALA A 98 5.58 2.25 -5.84
C ALA A 98 6.68 2.93 -5.02
N VAL A 99 6.48 3.06 -3.69
CA VAL A 99 7.46 3.73 -2.82
C VAL A 99 8.76 2.93 -2.68
N ALA A 100 8.70 1.59 -2.65
CA ALA A 100 9.91 0.77 -2.58
C ALA A 100 10.74 0.86 -3.87
N SER A 101 10.10 0.82 -5.04
CA SER A 101 10.82 0.92 -6.32
C SER A 101 11.55 2.26 -6.44
N VAL A 102 10.95 3.37 -6.02
CA VAL A 102 11.60 4.67 -6.10
C VAL A 102 12.69 4.85 -5.02
N THR A 103 12.48 4.35 -3.81
CA THR A 103 13.44 4.53 -2.72
C THR A 103 14.62 3.55 -2.78
N VAL A 104 14.41 2.34 -3.28
CA VAL A 104 15.46 1.30 -3.39
C VAL A 104 16.25 1.45 -4.69
N ALA A 105 15.55 1.71 -5.80
CA ALA A 105 16.12 1.64 -7.15
C ALA A 105 16.07 2.96 -7.93
N GLY A 106 15.46 4.02 -7.40
CA GLY A 106 15.28 5.28 -8.13
C GLY A 106 14.31 5.16 -9.31
N VAL A 107 13.43 4.18 -9.31
CA VAL A 107 12.47 3.92 -10.38
C VAL A 107 11.06 4.04 -9.85
N LEU A 108 10.34 5.09 -10.20
CA LEU A 108 8.93 5.27 -9.86
C LEU A 108 8.04 4.72 -10.98
N PRO A 109 7.29 3.63 -10.76
CA PRO A 109 6.40 3.08 -11.78
C PRO A 109 5.08 3.84 -11.85
N ASP A 110 4.50 3.92 -13.06
CA ASP A 110 3.10 4.31 -13.22
C ASP A 110 2.20 3.24 -12.58
N SER A 111 1.64 3.57 -11.45
CA SER A 111 0.76 2.68 -10.67
C SER A 111 -0.72 3.01 -10.89
N SER A 112 -1.09 3.48 -12.09
CA SER A 112 -2.49 3.68 -12.45
C SER A 112 -3.24 2.33 -12.60
N PRO A 113 -4.55 2.25 -12.35
CA PRO A 113 -5.29 1.00 -12.52
C PRO A 113 -5.22 0.42 -13.92
N ALA A 114 -5.09 1.28 -14.94
CA ALA A 114 -5.07 0.87 -16.34
C ALA A 114 -3.76 0.15 -16.73
N THR A 115 -2.65 0.50 -16.08
CA THR A 115 -1.32 -0.06 -16.39
C THR A 115 -0.97 -1.27 -15.54
N MET A 116 -1.86 -1.68 -14.62
CA MET A 116 -1.59 -2.73 -13.64
C MET A 116 -2.59 -3.88 -13.72
N ALA A 117 -2.12 -5.07 -13.33
CA ALA A 117 -2.98 -6.20 -12.97
C ALA A 117 -2.63 -6.70 -11.57
N VAL A 118 -3.62 -7.32 -10.93
CA VAL A 118 -3.48 -7.90 -9.60
C VAL A 118 -3.74 -9.38 -9.69
N SER A 119 -2.82 -10.21 -9.20
CA SER A 119 -3.08 -11.63 -9.03
C SER A 119 -3.82 -11.87 -7.72
N MET A 120 -4.87 -12.66 -7.81
CA MET A 120 -5.73 -13.00 -6.68
C MET A 120 -5.44 -14.43 -6.21
N ARG A 121 -4.90 -14.56 -5.02
CA ARG A 121 -4.65 -15.87 -4.41
C ARG A 121 -5.53 -16.05 -3.19
N ARG A 122 -6.37 -17.10 -3.21
CA ARG A 122 -7.34 -17.36 -2.15
C ARG A 122 -8.18 -16.12 -1.81
N GLY A 123 -8.67 -15.42 -2.84
CA GLY A 123 -9.48 -14.21 -2.67
C GLY A 123 -8.72 -12.96 -2.16
N ARG A 124 -7.40 -12.99 -2.06
CA ARG A 124 -6.59 -11.87 -1.59
C ARG A 124 -5.60 -11.40 -2.66
N PRO A 125 -5.38 -10.08 -2.79
CA PRO A 125 -4.28 -9.58 -3.60
C PRO A 125 -2.95 -10.20 -3.17
N SER A 126 -2.23 -10.83 -4.09
CA SER A 126 -0.98 -11.54 -3.81
C SER A 126 0.23 -10.96 -4.52
N SER A 127 0.07 -10.60 -5.79
CA SER A 127 1.13 -10.04 -6.62
C SER A 127 0.57 -8.94 -7.50
N ILE A 128 1.43 -8.05 -7.95
CA ILE A 128 1.12 -6.97 -8.89
C ILE A 128 1.87 -7.24 -10.19
N ALA A 129 1.24 -6.98 -11.34
CA ALA A 129 1.94 -6.89 -12.62
C ALA A 129 1.80 -5.48 -13.19
N TYR A 130 2.87 -4.93 -13.69
CA TYR A 130 2.91 -3.72 -14.49
C TYR A 130 2.80 -4.13 -15.95
N LEU A 131 1.62 -3.98 -16.54
CA LEU A 131 1.28 -4.46 -17.89
C LEU A 131 1.91 -3.60 -18.98
N ASP A 132 2.00 -2.30 -18.74
CA ASP A 132 2.65 -1.31 -19.55
C ASP A 132 3.64 -0.54 -18.68
N ALA A 133 4.92 -0.70 -18.97
CA ALA A 133 5.98 -0.11 -18.18
C ALA A 133 6.17 1.36 -18.56
N ARG A 134 5.60 2.24 -17.75
CA ARG A 134 5.92 3.67 -17.73
C ARG A 134 6.59 4.00 -16.40
N VAL A 135 7.76 4.63 -16.47
CA VAL A 135 8.54 4.95 -15.27
C VAL A 135 9.08 6.38 -15.32
N ALA A 136 9.24 6.98 -14.14
CA ALA A 136 10.15 8.08 -13.93
C ALA A 136 11.39 7.56 -13.20
N THR A 137 12.57 8.00 -13.64
CA THR A 137 13.85 7.56 -13.04
C THR A 137 14.56 8.73 -12.38
N LEU A 138 15.18 8.45 -11.27
CA LEU A 138 15.98 9.41 -10.50
C LEU A 138 17.20 8.71 -9.88
N ASP A 139 18.17 9.50 -9.41
CA ASP A 139 19.27 8.97 -8.61
C ASP A 139 18.79 8.71 -7.18
N PRO A 140 18.74 7.46 -6.70
CA PRO A 140 18.32 7.17 -5.33
C PRO A 140 19.28 7.71 -4.27
N ALA A 141 20.55 7.99 -4.62
CA ALA A 141 21.47 8.66 -3.72
C ALA A 141 21.11 10.16 -3.56
N ALA A 142 20.72 10.83 -4.64
CA ALA A 142 20.24 12.21 -4.59
C ALA A 142 18.97 12.34 -3.74
N LEU A 143 18.05 11.38 -3.83
CA LEU A 143 16.81 11.38 -3.03
C LEU A 143 17.06 11.48 -1.51
N ARG A 144 18.21 11.00 -1.03
CA ARG A 144 18.56 11.02 0.40
C ARG A 144 18.96 12.42 0.90
N HIS A 145 19.36 13.30 0.01
CA HIS A 145 19.99 14.59 0.36
C HIS A 145 19.27 15.79 -0.26
N ASP A 146 18.45 15.57 -1.29
CA ASP A 146 17.71 16.62 -2.00
C ASP A 146 16.24 16.63 -1.55
N SER A 147 15.89 17.59 -0.71
CA SER A 147 14.51 17.75 -0.23
C SER A 147 13.53 18.11 -1.35
N GLY A 148 13.96 18.85 -2.36
CA GLY A 148 13.11 19.19 -3.50
C GLY A 148 12.76 17.97 -4.33
N LEU A 149 13.72 17.06 -4.57
CA LEU A 149 13.47 15.77 -5.21
C LEU A 149 12.55 14.88 -4.34
N GLY A 150 12.73 14.94 -3.02
CA GLY A 150 11.85 14.24 -2.08
C GLY A 150 10.41 14.73 -2.17
N GLU A 151 10.18 16.03 -2.30
CA GLU A 151 8.84 16.60 -2.49
C GLU A 151 8.22 16.19 -3.83
N ASP A 152 8.97 16.19 -4.92
CA ASP A 152 8.50 15.72 -6.24
C ASP A 152 8.06 14.23 -6.16
N VAL A 153 8.85 13.37 -5.50
CA VAL A 153 8.49 11.96 -5.28
C VAL A 153 7.23 11.83 -4.44
N VAL A 154 7.09 12.62 -3.39
CA VAL A 154 5.88 12.62 -2.55
C VAL A 154 4.65 13.03 -3.36
N ASP A 155 4.75 14.03 -4.24
CA ASP A 155 3.65 14.45 -5.11
C ASP A 155 3.19 13.32 -6.04
N GLU A 156 4.12 12.61 -6.66
CA GLU A 156 3.78 11.46 -7.51
C GLU A 156 3.18 10.30 -6.70
N LEU A 157 3.67 10.03 -5.50
CA LEU A 157 3.06 9.02 -4.63
C LEU A 157 1.65 9.44 -4.17
N LEU A 158 1.39 10.73 -3.99
CA LEU A 158 0.05 11.25 -3.73
C LEU A 158 -0.88 11.06 -4.93
N LEU A 159 -0.37 11.10 -6.18
CA LEU A 159 -1.17 10.75 -7.36
C LEU A 159 -1.64 9.29 -7.34
N VAL A 160 -0.82 8.34 -6.87
CA VAL A 160 -1.27 6.95 -6.67
C VAL A 160 -2.48 6.90 -5.74
N VAL A 161 -2.48 7.68 -4.66
CA VAL A 161 -3.61 7.75 -3.71
C VAL A 161 -4.83 8.41 -4.32
N THR A 162 -4.65 9.55 -4.98
CA THR A 162 -5.77 10.36 -5.49
C THR A 162 -6.39 9.81 -6.76
N THR A 163 -5.68 9.00 -7.52
CA THR A 163 -6.18 8.33 -8.72
C THR A 163 -6.57 6.89 -8.43
N HIS A 164 -5.62 6.02 -8.17
CA HIS A 164 -5.85 4.58 -8.04
C HIS A 164 -6.64 4.21 -6.76
N LEU A 165 -6.14 4.63 -5.60
CA LEU A 165 -6.77 4.24 -4.33
C LEU A 165 -8.09 4.97 -4.09
N SER A 166 -8.26 6.17 -4.65
CA SER A 166 -9.55 6.86 -4.65
C SER A 166 -10.59 6.12 -5.51
N ALA A 167 -10.21 5.63 -6.69
CA ALA A 167 -11.07 4.79 -7.52
C ALA A 167 -11.47 3.51 -6.79
N LEU A 168 -10.53 2.85 -6.11
CA LEU A 168 -10.81 1.68 -5.28
C LEU A 168 -11.86 2.00 -4.20
N VAL A 169 -11.70 3.09 -3.46
CA VAL A 169 -12.67 3.51 -2.43
C VAL A 169 -14.04 3.73 -3.04
N GLY A 170 -14.13 4.47 -4.15
CA GLY A 170 -15.39 4.72 -4.86
C GLY A 170 -16.10 3.44 -5.25
N SER A 171 -15.38 2.49 -5.85
CA SER A 171 -15.92 1.20 -6.30
C SER A 171 -16.38 0.33 -5.11
N VAL A 172 -15.64 0.33 -4.00
CA VAL A 172 -16.02 -0.41 -2.79
C VAL A 172 -17.26 0.20 -2.13
N LEU A 173 -17.37 1.52 -2.06
CA LEU A 173 -18.55 2.21 -1.51
C LEU A 173 -19.80 1.97 -2.36
N ALA A 174 -19.67 1.85 -3.68
CA ALA A 174 -20.78 1.49 -4.56
C ALA A 174 -21.24 0.03 -4.38
N THR A 175 -20.39 -0.82 -3.79
CA THR A 175 -20.63 -2.26 -3.66
C THR A 175 -21.03 -2.68 -2.23
N THR A 176 -20.61 -1.91 -1.22
CA THR A 176 -20.80 -2.25 0.20
C THR A 176 -21.20 -1.03 1.03
N ARG A 177 -21.77 -1.31 2.23
CA ARG A 177 -22.11 -0.25 3.20
C ARG A 177 -21.00 0.05 4.21
N VAL A 178 -19.74 -0.13 3.81
CA VAL A 178 -18.61 0.20 4.66
C VAL A 178 -18.44 1.72 4.77
N GLY A 179 -18.01 2.21 5.93
CA GLY A 179 -17.80 3.65 6.14
C GLY A 179 -16.58 4.18 5.36
N GLN A 180 -16.78 5.27 4.62
CA GLN A 180 -15.71 5.91 3.82
C GLN A 180 -14.48 6.28 4.68
N ARG A 181 -14.70 6.85 5.86
CA ARG A 181 -13.61 7.21 6.80
C ARG A 181 -12.77 6.00 7.22
N LEU A 182 -13.41 4.83 7.35
CA LEU A 182 -12.72 3.59 7.69
C LEU A 182 -11.79 3.15 6.54
N LEU A 183 -12.29 3.20 5.31
CA LEU A 183 -11.49 2.84 4.13
C LEU A 183 -10.27 3.75 3.96
N TRP A 184 -10.46 5.07 4.08
CA TRP A 184 -9.37 6.03 4.02
C TRP A 184 -8.37 5.85 5.17
N GLY A 185 -8.83 5.50 6.35
CA GLY A 185 -7.95 5.17 7.46
C GLY A 185 -7.13 3.90 7.24
N ASN A 186 -7.68 2.92 6.52
CA ASN A 186 -6.91 1.74 6.12
C ASN A 186 -5.87 2.07 5.06
N ILE A 187 -6.19 2.93 4.10
CA ILE A 187 -5.23 3.43 3.12
C ILE A 187 -4.11 4.21 3.80
N ALA A 188 -4.45 5.15 4.71
CA ALA A 188 -3.46 5.91 5.47
C ALA A 188 -2.51 4.99 6.25
N ALA A 189 -3.06 3.99 6.94
CA ALA A 189 -2.25 3.01 7.67
C ALA A 189 -1.38 2.17 6.74
N SER A 190 -1.89 1.75 5.57
CA SER A 190 -1.14 0.98 4.58
C SER A 190 0.04 1.77 4.02
N CYS A 191 -0.17 3.04 3.66
CA CYS A 191 0.89 3.93 3.20
C CYS A 191 1.93 4.19 4.30
N ALA A 192 1.48 4.46 5.51
CA ALA A 192 2.37 4.71 6.64
C ALA A 192 3.23 3.47 7.00
N VAL A 193 2.63 2.28 6.97
CA VAL A 193 3.36 1.02 7.20
C VAL A 193 4.38 0.76 6.07
N ALA A 194 4.08 1.15 4.83
CA ALA A 194 5.03 1.04 3.73
C ALA A 194 6.32 1.85 4.00
N PHE A 195 6.19 3.12 4.35
CA PHE A 195 7.35 3.95 4.71
C PHE A 195 8.10 3.42 5.94
N ARG A 196 7.38 2.99 6.96
CA ARG A 196 7.98 2.40 8.17
C ARG A 196 8.76 1.11 7.86
N THR A 197 8.24 0.27 6.98
CA THR A 197 8.94 -0.94 6.53
C THR A 197 10.23 -0.58 5.79
N LEU A 198 10.18 0.43 4.95
CA LEU A 198 11.35 0.91 4.21
C LEU A 198 12.37 1.61 5.12
N GLU A 199 11.91 2.33 6.14
CA GLU A 199 12.81 2.89 7.17
C GLU A 199 13.61 1.79 7.87
N GLY A 200 12.99 0.65 8.18
CA GLY A 200 13.68 -0.49 8.76
C GLY A 200 14.73 -1.14 7.86
N VAL A 201 14.60 -0.99 6.54
CA VAL A 201 15.53 -1.55 5.54
C VAL A 201 16.59 -0.53 5.10
N LEU A 202 16.19 0.71 4.87
CA LEU A 202 17.00 1.75 4.25
C LEU A 202 17.56 2.78 5.25
N GLY A 203 17.02 2.79 6.47
CA GLY A 203 17.40 3.72 7.52
C GLY A 203 16.51 4.97 7.62
N PRO A 204 16.81 5.84 8.59
CA PRO A 204 15.92 6.93 9.01
C PRO A 204 15.71 8.06 7.98
N TRP A 205 16.49 8.10 6.92
CA TRP A 205 16.32 9.10 5.85
C TRP A 205 14.97 9.01 5.12
N VAL A 206 14.28 7.87 5.23
CA VAL A 206 12.93 7.67 4.67
C VAL A 206 11.85 8.40 5.47
N ARG A 207 12.10 8.74 6.73
CA ARG A 207 11.11 9.35 7.62
C ARG A 207 10.55 10.67 7.10
N PRO A 208 11.38 11.64 6.66
CA PRO A 208 10.87 12.90 6.10
C PRO A 208 9.92 12.70 4.92
N LEU A 209 10.16 11.69 4.06
CA LEU A 209 9.27 11.38 2.94
C LEU A 209 7.89 10.92 3.45
N GLY A 210 7.87 10.01 4.43
CA GLY A 210 6.62 9.52 5.03
C GLY A 210 5.85 10.59 5.79
N GLU A 211 6.54 11.47 6.51
CA GLU A 211 5.95 12.59 7.24
C GLU A 211 5.34 13.61 6.26
N SER A 212 6.10 14.05 5.27
CA SER A 212 5.63 14.94 4.19
C SER A 212 4.44 14.34 3.44
N PHE A 213 4.49 13.04 3.13
CA PHE A 213 3.38 12.34 2.48
C PHE A 213 2.08 12.41 3.30
N LEU A 214 2.13 12.14 4.61
CA LEU A 214 0.93 12.22 5.47
C LEU A 214 0.43 13.65 5.62
N GLU A 215 1.30 14.61 5.78
CA GLU A 215 0.96 16.02 5.93
C GLU A 215 0.27 16.56 4.67
N ARG A 216 0.77 16.20 3.49
CA ARG A 216 0.26 16.64 2.18
C ARG A 216 -0.89 15.76 1.65
N SER A 217 -1.25 14.70 2.38
CA SER A 217 -2.34 13.79 2.00
C SER A 217 -3.67 14.54 1.77
N PRO A 218 -4.54 14.04 0.88
CA PRO A 218 -5.85 14.64 0.63
C PRO A 218 -6.72 14.68 1.90
N SER A 219 -7.67 15.62 1.95
CA SER A 219 -8.46 15.93 3.14
C SER A 219 -9.22 14.75 3.74
N ASN A 220 -9.63 13.79 2.91
CA ASN A 220 -10.30 12.56 3.33
C ASN A 220 -9.37 11.55 4.02
N MET A 221 -8.06 11.70 3.88
CA MET A 221 -7.02 10.85 4.49
C MET A 221 -6.28 11.58 5.61
N ARG A 222 -6.14 12.90 5.51
CA ARG A 222 -5.41 13.72 6.48
C ARG A 222 -5.98 13.58 7.89
N GLY A 223 -5.09 13.43 8.88
CA GLY A 223 -5.47 13.28 10.29
C GLY A 223 -6.07 11.92 10.67
N LEU A 224 -6.03 10.92 9.77
CA LEU A 224 -6.45 9.56 10.10
C LEU A 224 -5.37 8.73 10.80
N GLY A 225 -4.23 9.34 11.05
CA GLY A 225 -3.13 8.83 11.86
C GLY A 225 -1.94 9.77 11.81
N SER A 226 -0.94 9.47 12.60
CA SER A 226 0.32 10.23 12.66
C SER A 226 1.48 9.31 13.02
N TYR A 227 2.68 9.69 12.62
CA TYR A 227 3.87 9.00 13.10
C TYR A 227 4.24 9.41 14.51
N LEU A 228 4.86 8.50 15.23
CA LEU A 228 5.38 8.67 16.58
C LEU A 228 6.77 8.05 16.64
N LEU A 229 7.77 8.84 17.01
CA LEU A 229 9.08 8.33 17.40
C LEU A 229 9.04 7.95 18.87
N VAL A 230 9.39 6.70 19.17
CA VAL A 230 9.50 6.16 20.54
C VAL A 230 10.96 5.83 20.78
N GLU A 231 11.48 6.27 21.92
CA GLU A 231 12.87 6.07 22.32
C GLU A 231 12.94 5.22 23.59
N ARG A 232 13.94 4.31 23.63
CA ARG A 232 14.24 3.48 24.80
C ARG A 232 15.76 3.30 24.91
N GLY A 233 16.40 4.10 25.76
CA GLY A 233 17.87 4.16 25.82
C GLY A 233 18.47 4.58 24.50
N ALA A 234 19.37 3.78 23.96
CA ALA A 234 19.97 4.02 22.65
C ALA A 234 19.11 3.52 21.46
N ARG A 235 18.01 2.84 21.71
CA ARG A 235 17.11 2.32 20.69
C ARG A 235 15.97 3.29 20.41
N HIS A 236 15.55 3.32 19.19
CA HIS A 236 14.37 4.08 18.78
C HIS A 236 13.55 3.28 17.75
N GLY A 237 12.27 3.58 17.68
CA GLY A 237 11.34 3.02 16.68
C GLY A 237 10.39 4.08 16.19
N TRP A 238 10.12 4.04 14.91
CA TRP A 238 9.18 4.93 14.26
C TRP A 238 7.88 4.17 14.00
N PHE A 239 6.80 4.59 14.66
CA PHE A 239 5.52 3.90 14.68
C PHE A 239 4.42 4.77 14.07
N PHE A 240 3.34 4.14 13.64
CA PHE A 240 2.16 4.85 13.16
C PHE A 240 1.00 4.66 14.13
N GLU A 241 0.47 5.76 14.66
CA GLU A 241 -0.73 5.78 15.49
C GLU A 241 -1.96 6.06 14.64
N ARG A 242 -2.70 5.02 14.25
CA ARG A 242 -3.95 5.16 13.51
C ARG A 242 -5.10 5.62 14.39
N THR A 243 -6.04 6.41 13.82
CA THR A 243 -7.25 6.88 14.52
C THR A 243 -8.51 6.11 14.14
N THR A 244 -8.44 5.24 13.12
CA THR A 244 -9.56 4.46 12.61
C THR A 244 -9.34 2.97 12.84
N CYS A 245 -10.43 2.21 13.08
CA CYS A 245 -10.38 0.76 13.20
C CYS A 245 -10.37 0.10 11.81
N CYS A 246 -9.57 -0.97 11.62
CA CYS A 246 -9.61 -1.78 10.40
C CYS A 246 -10.59 -2.96 10.48
N LEU A 247 -11.24 -3.15 11.62
CA LEU A 247 -12.13 -4.26 11.93
C LEU A 247 -11.45 -5.65 11.99
N TYR A 248 -10.12 -5.72 11.94
CA TYR A 248 -9.40 -6.99 12.05
C TYR A 248 -9.74 -7.73 13.35
N ASP A 249 -9.94 -7.01 14.44
CA ASP A 249 -10.31 -7.55 15.75
C ASP A 249 -11.72 -8.17 15.82
N ARG A 250 -12.49 -8.11 14.71
CA ARG A 250 -13.78 -8.81 14.57
C ARG A 250 -13.64 -10.19 13.94
N LEU A 251 -12.45 -10.55 13.47
CA LEU A 251 -12.20 -11.89 12.96
C LEU A 251 -12.17 -12.90 14.10
N PRO A 252 -12.54 -14.17 13.85
CA PRO A 252 -12.35 -15.25 14.82
C PRO A 252 -10.89 -15.33 15.27
N ASP A 253 -10.66 -15.47 16.56
CA ASP A 253 -9.33 -15.64 17.18
C ASP A 253 -8.32 -14.51 16.88
N ALA A 254 -8.79 -13.35 16.43
CA ALA A 254 -7.91 -12.23 16.08
C ALA A 254 -7.36 -11.55 17.33
N VAL A 255 -6.04 -11.44 17.38
CA VAL A 255 -5.33 -10.60 18.37
C VAL A 255 -5.20 -9.18 17.81
N ARG A 256 -5.50 -8.18 18.64
CA ARG A 256 -5.35 -6.76 18.24
C ARG A 256 -3.90 -6.45 17.89
N CYS A 257 -3.72 -5.74 16.79
CA CYS A 257 -2.41 -5.22 16.41
C CYS A 257 -1.90 -4.21 17.45
N ALA A 258 -0.60 -4.04 17.55
CA ALA A 258 0.01 -3.07 18.47
C ALA A 258 -0.45 -1.62 18.18
N ASP A 259 -0.78 -1.29 16.94
CA ASP A 259 -1.28 0.01 16.48
C ASP A 259 -2.83 0.11 16.49
N CYS A 260 -3.53 -0.87 17.06
CA CYS A 260 -5.00 -0.91 17.02
C CYS A 260 -5.62 0.33 17.67
N SER A 261 -6.43 1.09 16.92
CA SER A 261 -7.10 2.29 17.42
C SER A 261 -8.11 2.03 18.54
N ARG A 262 -8.51 0.78 18.77
CA ARG A 262 -9.41 0.36 19.88
C ARG A 262 -8.67 0.07 21.18
N THR A 263 -7.35 -0.03 21.13
CA THR A 263 -6.50 -0.11 22.33
C THR A 263 -6.22 1.31 22.83
N PRO A 264 -6.31 1.58 24.13
CA PRO A 264 -5.95 2.86 24.71
C PRO A 264 -4.56 3.34 24.25
N ARG A 265 -4.40 4.66 24.14
CA ARG A 265 -3.19 5.25 23.54
C ARG A 265 -1.94 4.97 24.36
N ASP A 266 -2.05 5.03 25.66
CA ASP A 266 -0.99 4.70 26.61
C ASP A 266 -0.57 3.23 26.50
N GLU A 267 -1.51 2.29 26.47
CA GLU A 267 -1.22 0.87 26.28
C GLU A 267 -0.51 0.59 24.93
N ARG A 268 -0.90 1.31 23.85
CA ARG A 268 -0.21 1.20 22.56
C ARG A 268 1.23 1.69 22.64
N ARG A 269 1.45 2.83 23.29
CA ARG A 269 2.77 3.40 23.50
C ARG A 269 3.66 2.51 24.34
N ASP A 270 3.10 1.90 25.35
CA ASP A 270 3.79 0.89 26.16
C ASP A 270 4.16 -0.34 25.33
N ALA A 271 3.26 -0.78 24.42
CA ALA A 271 3.56 -1.87 23.50
C ALA A 271 4.68 -1.50 22.52
N TYR A 272 4.67 -0.29 21.97
CA TYR A 272 5.75 0.21 21.11
C TYR A 272 7.07 0.26 21.88
N TRP A 273 7.07 0.81 23.08
CA TRP A 273 8.25 0.89 23.92
C TRP A 273 8.82 -0.49 24.25
N ARG A 274 7.97 -1.46 24.61
CA ARG A 274 8.40 -2.86 24.85
C ARG A 274 8.95 -3.53 23.59
N SER A 275 8.41 -3.23 22.41
CA SER A 275 8.86 -3.82 21.15
C SER A 275 10.29 -3.42 20.75
N LEU A 276 10.84 -2.37 21.35
CA LEU A 276 12.23 -1.97 21.18
C LEU A 276 13.21 -2.89 21.92
N GLY A 277 12.71 -3.81 22.76
CA GLY A 277 13.52 -4.77 23.53
C GLY A 277 14.24 -4.14 24.72
N ASP A 278 14.82 -4.97 25.57
CA ASP A 278 15.65 -4.48 26.68
C ASP A 278 17.03 -4.04 26.16
N VAL A 279 17.60 -3.02 26.82
CA VAL A 279 18.95 -2.49 26.57
C VAL A 279 19.98 -3.45 27.10
#